data_6dd3495959684f46142f4b06d4519baa
#
_entry.id   6dd3495959684f46142f4b06d4519baa
#
_cell.length_a   1.000
_cell.length_b   1.000
_cell.length_c   1.000
_cell.angle_alpha   90.00
_cell.angle_beta   90.00
_cell.angle_gamma   90.00
#
_symmetry.space_group_name_H-M   'P 1'
#
loop_
_entity.id
_entity.type
_entity.pdbx_description
1 polymer ?
#
loop_
_entity_poly.entity_id
_entity_poly.type
_entity_poly.pdbx_seq_one_letter_code
_entity_poly.pdbx_strand_id
1 'polypeptide(L)' 'MVNLNTADAGQLDTLPGVGPVTAAAILQWRAEHGAFSAVDELLEVSGIGDATLAEMAPFVTL' A
#
# COMPACT_ATOMS: atom_id res chain seq x y z
N MET A 1 -2.76 -12.47 3.68
CA MET A 1 -2.92 -10.99 3.65
C MET A 1 -1.56 -10.32 3.60
N VAL A 2 -1.48 -9.19 2.94
CA VAL A 2 -0.25 -8.40 2.88
C VAL A 2 -0.24 -7.39 4.02
N ASN A 3 0.78 -7.44 4.87
CA ASN A 3 0.94 -6.47 5.95
C ASN A 3 1.65 -5.22 5.44
N LEU A 4 0.96 -4.08 5.48
CA LEU A 4 1.49 -2.82 4.95
C LEU A 4 2.76 -2.35 5.66
N ASN A 5 2.96 -2.77 6.89
CA ASN A 5 4.10 -2.32 7.69
C ASN A 5 5.33 -3.22 7.56
N THR A 6 5.18 -4.43 7.06
CA THR A 6 6.28 -5.39 6.94
C THR A 6 6.54 -5.89 5.52
N ALA A 7 5.62 -5.63 4.59
CA ALA A 7 5.72 -6.12 3.23
C ALA A 7 6.91 -5.49 2.48
N ASP A 8 7.52 -6.28 1.61
CA ASP A 8 8.50 -5.78 0.65
C ASP A 8 7.82 -5.39 -0.67
N ALA A 9 8.60 -4.87 -1.62
CA ALA A 9 8.07 -4.42 -2.90
C ALA A 9 7.39 -5.55 -3.68
N GLY A 10 7.93 -6.75 -3.64
CA GLY A 10 7.36 -7.91 -4.34
C GLY A 10 6.01 -8.29 -3.79
N GLN A 11 5.85 -8.27 -2.47
CA GLN A 11 4.57 -8.56 -1.82
C GLN A 11 3.53 -7.50 -2.12
N LEU A 12 3.92 -6.22 -2.10
CA LEU A 12 3.01 -5.12 -2.42
C LEU A 12 2.57 -5.15 -3.88
N ASP A 13 3.45 -5.58 -4.78
CA ASP A 13 3.16 -5.69 -6.21
C ASP A 13 2.09 -6.75 -6.52
N THR A 14 1.84 -7.68 -5.61
CA THR A 14 0.78 -8.69 -5.78
C THR A 14 -0.62 -8.14 -5.54
N LEU A 15 -0.74 -6.97 -4.96
CA LEU A 15 -2.03 -6.37 -4.66
C LEU A 15 -2.73 -5.86 -5.92
N PRO A 16 -4.08 -5.98 -6.00
CA PRO A 16 -4.82 -5.46 -7.15
C PRO A 16 -4.56 -3.97 -7.37
N GLY A 17 -4.26 -3.59 -8.60
CA GLY A 17 -4.02 -2.20 -8.97
C GLY A 17 -2.66 -1.66 -8.55
N VAL A 18 -1.79 -2.47 -7.96
CA VAL A 18 -0.46 -2.07 -7.51
C VAL A 18 0.59 -2.69 -8.42
N GLY A 19 1.33 -1.86 -9.13
CA GLY A 19 2.49 -2.25 -9.91
C GLY A 19 3.78 -1.77 -9.24
N PRO A 20 4.94 -1.92 -9.92
CA PRO A 20 6.23 -1.57 -9.32
C PRO A 20 6.32 -0.11 -8.87
N VAL A 21 5.75 0.82 -9.63
CA VAL A 21 5.80 2.24 -9.29
C VAL A 21 4.98 2.55 -8.04
N THR A 22 3.78 1.99 -7.96
CA THR A 22 2.91 2.19 -6.80
C THR A 22 3.47 1.48 -5.57
N ALA A 23 4.04 0.29 -5.74
CA ALA A 23 4.70 -0.43 -4.64
C ALA A 23 5.85 0.41 -4.06
N ALA A 24 6.68 1.01 -4.92
CA ALA A 24 7.76 1.89 -4.49
C ALA A 24 7.23 3.11 -3.74
N ALA A 25 6.11 3.69 -4.19
CA ALA A 25 5.48 4.83 -3.54
C ALA A 25 4.95 4.47 -2.15
N ILE A 26 4.38 3.27 -1.99
CA ILE A 26 3.93 2.77 -0.69
C ILE A 26 5.12 2.65 0.27
N LEU A 27 6.23 2.07 -0.20
CA LEU A 27 7.44 1.92 0.62
C LEU A 27 8.01 3.28 1.01
N GLN A 28 8.01 4.24 0.10
CA GLN A 28 8.49 5.59 0.37
C GLN A 28 7.65 6.27 1.43
N TRP A 29 6.32 6.19 1.31
CA TRP A 29 5.40 6.77 2.29
C TRP A 29 5.64 6.16 3.67
N ARG A 30 5.79 4.83 3.73
CA ARG A 30 6.05 4.12 4.98
C ARG A 30 7.36 4.58 5.63
N ALA A 31 8.41 4.75 4.82
CA ALA A 31 9.71 5.21 5.33
C ALA A 31 9.63 6.65 5.87
N GLU A 32 8.85 7.51 5.21
CA GLU A 32 8.71 8.91 5.61
C GLU A 32 7.87 9.09 6.88
N HIS A 33 6.86 8.22 7.07
CA HIS A 33 5.91 8.34 8.17
C HIS A 33 6.14 7.31 9.28
N GLY A 34 7.07 6.38 9.09
CA GLY A 34 7.42 5.36 10.06
C GLY A 34 6.57 4.08 9.95
N ALA A 35 5.26 4.20 9.81
CA ALA A 35 4.36 3.06 9.70
C ALA A 35 2.97 3.52 9.25
N PHE A 36 2.17 2.56 8.75
CA PHE A 36 0.74 2.78 8.56
C PHE A 36 0.01 2.50 9.87
N SER A 37 -0.87 3.39 10.26
CA SER A 37 -1.73 3.22 11.42
C SER A 37 -3.18 2.90 11.03
N ALA A 38 -3.53 3.11 9.76
CA ALA A 38 -4.83 2.77 9.20
C ALA A 38 -4.69 2.45 7.72
N VAL A 39 -5.54 1.57 7.21
CA VAL A 39 -5.54 1.20 5.78
C VAL A 39 -5.86 2.41 4.91
N ASP A 40 -6.73 3.29 5.37
CA ASP A 40 -7.14 4.52 4.64
C ASP A 40 -5.96 5.44 4.32
N GLU A 41 -4.87 5.33 5.06
CA GLU A 41 -3.68 6.15 4.78
C GLU A 41 -3.06 5.84 3.43
N LEU A 42 -3.40 4.71 2.83
CA LEU A 42 -3.00 4.41 1.46
C LEU A 42 -3.49 5.48 0.46
N LEU A 43 -4.56 6.20 0.78
CA LEU A 43 -5.04 7.31 -0.06
C LEU A 43 -4.03 8.46 -0.16
N GLU A 44 -3.10 8.54 0.78
CA GLU A 44 -2.03 9.55 0.77
C GLU A 44 -0.89 9.15 -0.15
N VAL A 45 -0.85 7.90 -0.59
CA VAL A 45 0.19 7.41 -1.49
C VAL A 45 -0.13 7.81 -2.93
N SER A 46 0.86 8.38 -3.62
CA SER A 46 0.71 8.75 -5.02
C SER A 46 0.37 7.52 -5.86
N GLY A 47 -0.68 7.64 -6.67
CA GLY A 47 -1.14 6.54 -7.53
C GLY A 47 -2.27 5.70 -6.95
N ILE A 48 -2.63 5.90 -5.68
CA ILE A 48 -3.75 5.19 -5.06
C ILE A 48 -4.91 6.15 -4.85
N GLY A 49 -6.03 5.88 -5.54
CA GLY A 49 -7.29 6.58 -5.34
C GLY A 49 -8.30 5.67 -4.67
N ASP A 50 -9.54 6.17 -4.52
CA ASP A 50 -10.61 5.43 -3.84
C ASP A 50 -10.89 4.06 -4.47
N ALA A 51 -10.90 3.97 -5.79
CA ALA A 51 -11.18 2.71 -6.49
C ALA A 51 -10.09 1.67 -6.23
N THR A 52 -8.82 2.08 -6.30
CA THR A 52 -7.69 1.19 -6.04
C THR A 52 -7.68 0.75 -4.58
N LEU A 53 -7.94 1.66 -3.66
CA LEU A 53 -8.04 1.31 -2.25
C LEU A 53 -9.13 0.27 -2.01
N ALA A 54 -10.30 0.44 -2.61
CA ALA A 54 -11.42 -0.50 -2.47
C ALA A 54 -11.04 -1.90 -2.98
N GLU A 55 -10.27 -1.98 -4.07
CA GLU A 55 -9.85 -3.25 -4.65
C GLU A 55 -8.82 -3.97 -3.77
N MET A 56 -7.91 -3.23 -3.14
CA MET A 56 -6.81 -3.83 -2.39
C MET A 56 -7.14 -4.03 -0.89
N ALA A 57 -8.09 -3.28 -0.36
CA ALA A 57 -8.41 -3.32 1.07
C ALA A 57 -8.67 -4.73 1.63
N PRO A 58 -9.40 -5.64 0.93
CA PRO A 58 -9.64 -6.98 1.45
C PRO A 58 -8.37 -7.83 1.63
N PHE A 59 -7.27 -7.43 1.01
CA PHE A 59 -6.04 -8.22 0.97
C PHE A 59 -4.91 -7.64 1.82
N VAL A 60 -5.16 -6.54 2.53
CA VAL A 60 -4.14 -5.86 3.34
C VAL A 60 -4.48 -5.86 4.81
N THR A 61 -3.44 -5.78 5.64
CA THR A 61 -3.56 -5.63 7.09
C THR A 61 -2.42 -4.72 7.57
N LEU A 62 -2.43 -4.40 8.84
CA LEU A 62 -1.38 -3.59 9.47
C LEU A 62 -0.48 -4.42 10.35
#